data_4a4455a862da42699f20377b3c944981
#
_entry.id   4a4455a862da42699f20377b3c944981
#
_cell.length_a   1.000
_cell.length_b   1.000
_cell.length_c   1.000
_cell.angle_alpha   90.00
_cell.angle_beta   90.00
_cell.angle_gamma   90.00
#
_symmetry.space_group_name_H-M   'P 1'
#
loop_
_entity.id
_entity.type
_entity.pdbx_description
1 polymer ?
#
loop_
_entity_poly.entity_id
_entity_poly.type
_entity_poly.pdbx_seq_one_letter_code
_entity_poly.pdbx_strand_id
1 'polypeptide(L)'
;MNQMNRYPGETRVLVAVDCIIFGFDGADIKLLLVQRGLKPEKGKWSLMGGFLQPQESLDQAANRILKKLTGLEGVYMEQLQTFSDPLRDPVERTLSVAYFALIDIHQYEKQLSADYHAEWFLLKKTPELIFDHKKMMEMAKKQLRYKAALHPILFELLPAKFTIPQLQILYEGIYDTAFDNRNFSRKVLSTELLIKQKEKDKANSKKGAFYYKLDKRKYKANFQAFLNFIPNPDKLLL
;
A
#
# COMPACT_ATOMS: atom_id res chain seq x y z
N MET A 1 27.48 -8.49 -26.20
CA MET A 1 27.21 -8.66 -24.75
C MET A 1 28.50 -8.39 -24.03
N ASN A 2 28.61 -7.25 -23.31
CA ASN A 2 29.78 -7.01 -22.46
C ASN A 2 29.74 -8.04 -21.31
N GLN A 3 30.71 -8.96 -21.29
CA GLN A 3 30.95 -9.78 -20.12
C GLN A 3 31.39 -8.86 -18.99
N MET A 4 30.50 -8.64 -18.01
CA MET A 4 30.92 -8.00 -16.78
C MET A 4 32.03 -8.84 -16.14
N ASN A 5 33.19 -8.21 -15.91
CA ASN A 5 34.27 -8.83 -15.17
C ASN A 5 33.77 -9.21 -13.78
N ARG A 6 34.03 -10.47 -13.38
CA ARG A 6 33.58 -11.00 -12.08
C ARG A 6 34.61 -10.68 -11.01
N TYR A 7 34.15 -10.25 -9.84
CA TYR A 7 35.02 -10.19 -8.66
C TYR A 7 35.36 -11.65 -8.26
N PRO A 8 36.63 -12.06 -8.31
CA PRO A 8 37.02 -13.43 -7.94
C PRO A 8 36.89 -13.63 -6.43
N GLY A 9 36.41 -14.81 -6.04
CA GLY A 9 36.29 -15.19 -4.63
C GLY A 9 35.03 -14.70 -3.90
N GLU A 10 34.17 -13.86 -4.53
CA GLU A 10 32.97 -13.34 -3.91
C GLU A 10 31.78 -14.28 -4.07
N THR A 11 31.05 -14.50 -2.96
CA THR A 11 29.83 -15.30 -2.93
C THR A 11 28.67 -14.52 -3.59
N ARG A 12 27.95 -15.16 -4.48
CA ARG A 12 26.76 -14.60 -5.11
C ARG A 12 25.53 -14.98 -4.34
N VAL A 13 24.63 -14.01 -4.23
CA VAL A 13 23.31 -14.20 -3.65
C VAL A 13 22.26 -13.78 -4.65
N LEU A 14 21.08 -14.39 -4.56
CA LEU A 14 19.94 -13.96 -5.36
C LEU A 14 19.37 -12.66 -4.80
N VAL A 15 18.92 -11.79 -5.69
CA VAL A 15 18.16 -10.60 -5.33
C VAL A 15 16.75 -10.76 -5.86
N ALA A 16 15.78 -10.78 -4.95
CA ALA A 16 14.36 -10.76 -5.24
C ALA A 16 13.79 -9.35 -5.06
N VAL A 17 12.65 -9.11 -5.68
CA VAL A 17 11.82 -7.92 -5.46
C VAL A 17 10.42 -8.42 -5.12
N ASP A 18 9.86 -7.93 -4.01
CA ASP A 18 8.51 -8.26 -3.57
C ASP A 18 7.65 -6.98 -3.51
N CYS A 19 6.49 -7.00 -4.19
CA CYS A 19 5.56 -5.87 -4.25
C CYS A 19 4.38 -6.09 -3.31
N ILE A 20 4.13 -5.13 -2.42
CA ILE A 20 3.04 -5.12 -1.43
C ILE A 20 2.03 -4.08 -1.88
N ILE A 21 0.90 -4.50 -2.43
CA ILE A 21 -0.12 -3.59 -2.96
C ILE A 21 -1.32 -3.57 -2.03
N PHE A 22 -1.48 -2.46 -1.34
CA PHE A 22 -2.69 -2.14 -0.62
C PHE A 22 -3.69 -1.49 -1.59
N GLY A 23 -4.96 -1.80 -1.43
CA GLY A 23 -6.04 -1.21 -2.21
C GLY A 23 -7.17 -0.74 -1.31
N PHE A 24 -7.84 0.33 -1.72
CA PHE A 24 -9.06 0.82 -1.11
C PHE A 24 -10.21 0.72 -2.09
N ASP A 25 -11.35 0.14 -1.68
CA ASP A 25 -12.56 -0.05 -2.51
C ASP A 25 -13.70 0.91 -2.16
N GLY A 26 -13.39 1.95 -1.38
CA GLY A 26 -14.40 2.90 -0.87
C GLY A 26 -14.97 2.52 0.51
N ALA A 27 -14.75 1.28 0.98
CA ALA A 27 -15.22 0.78 2.26
C ALA A 27 -14.10 0.17 3.10
N ASP A 28 -13.23 -0.63 2.49
CA ASP A 28 -12.21 -1.42 3.20
C ASP A 28 -10.82 -1.28 2.56
N ILE A 29 -9.81 -1.41 3.41
CA ILE A 29 -8.43 -1.60 2.95
C ILE A 29 -8.20 -3.09 2.72
N LYS A 30 -7.66 -3.39 1.54
CA LYS A 30 -7.37 -4.74 1.07
C LYS A 30 -5.89 -4.89 0.72
N LEU A 31 -5.43 -6.14 0.70
CA LEU A 31 -4.10 -6.53 0.25
C LEU A 31 -4.26 -7.40 -1.01
N LEU A 32 -3.52 -7.08 -2.06
CA LEU A 32 -3.47 -7.93 -3.25
C LEU A 32 -2.48 -9.06 -3.03
N LEU A 33 -2.91 -10.28 -3.27
CA LEU A 33 -2.10 -11.50 -3.16
C LEU A 33 -2.22 -12.35 -4.42
N VAL A 34 -1.23 -13.20 -4.65
CA VAL A 34 -1.23 -14.18 -5.72
C VAL A 34 -1.00 -15.58 -5.16
N GLN A 35 -1.53 -16.60 -5.84
CA GLN A 35 -1.16 -17.97 -5.52
C GLN A 35 0.19 -18.32 -6.16
N ARG A 36 1.12 -18.82 -5.34
CA ARG A 36 2.45 -19.19 -5.82
C ARG A 36 2.39 -20.36 -6.79
N GLY A 37 2.91 -20.16 -8.01
CA GLY A 37 2.93 -21.18 -9.06
C GLY A 37 4.10 -22.18 -8.96
N LEU A 38 5.12 -21.89 -8.14
CA LEU A 38 6.40 -22.63 -8.09
C LEU A 38 6.63 -23.29 -6.73
N LYS A 39 7.41 -24.41 -6.73
CA LYS A 39 7.96 -24.99 -5.49
C LYS A 39 9.11 -24.12 -4.95
N PRO A 40 9.35 -24.13 -3.63
CA PRO A 40 8.47 -24.63 -2.57
C PRO A 40 7.21 -23.78 -2.42
N GLU A 41 6.27 -24.25 -1.60
CA GLU A 41 5.04 -23.50 -1.25
C GLU A 41 4.05 -23.25 -2.41
N LYS A 42 4.06 -24.13 -3.46
CA LYS A 42 3.12 -24.04 -4.58
C LYS A 42 1.66 -24.07 -4.08
N GLY A 43 0.84 -23.17 -4.63
CA GLY A 43 -0.59 -23.04 -4.30
C GLY A 43 -0.88 -22.21 -3.03
N LYS A 44 0.13 -21.83 -2.26
CA LYS A 44 -0.04 -20.96 -1.09
C LYS A 44 -0.03 -19.47 -1.48
N TRP A 45 -0.57 -18.63 -0.59
CA TRP A 45 -0.67 -17.19 -0.82
C TRP A 45 0.67 -16.47 -0.62
N SER A 46 0.96 -15.55 -1.53
CA SER A 46 2.23 -14.84 -1.64
C SER A 46 2.00 -13.38 -2.01
N LEU A 47 2.93 -12.51 -1.61
CA LEU A 47 3.12 -11.21 -2.25
C LEU A 47 3.58 -11.44 -3.70
N MET A 48 3.47 -10.40 -4.54
CA MET A 48 3.95 -10.45 -5.92
C MET A 48 5.48 -10.38 -5.91
N GLY A 49 6.13 -11.54 -6.04
CA GLY A 49 7.58 -11.67 -5.96
C GLY A 49 8.24 -12.21 -7.24
N GLY A 50 9.51 -11.83 -7.42
CA GLY A 50 10.33 -12.35 -8.52
C GLY A 50 11.79 -11.91 -8.40
N PHE A 51 12.67 -12.57 -9.17
CA PHE A 51 14.09 -12.24 -9.14
C PHE A 51 14.44 -11.07 -10.06
N LEU A 52 15.38 -10.26 -9.61
CA LEU A 52 16.02 -9.20 -10.39
C LEU A 52 16.77 -9.83 -11.56
N GLN A 53 16.59 -9.27 -12.74
CA GLN A 53 17.31 -9.69 -13.95
C GLN A 53 18.56 -8.81 -14.16
N PRO A 54 19.61 -9.35 -14.81
CA PRO A 54 20.87 -8.63 -14.97
C PRO A 54 20.80 -7.29 -15.74
N GLN A 55 19.74 -7.08 -16.51
CA GLN A 55 19.60 -5.92 -17.40
C GLN A 55 18.57 -4.90 -16.91
N GLU A 56 18.07 -5.02 -15.67
CA GLU A 56 17.05 -4.13 -15.14
C GLU A 56 17.44 -3.53 -13.79
N SER A 57 16.90 -2.36 -13.48
CA SER A 57 16.93 -1.76 -12.15
C SER A 57 15.88 -2.40 -11.23
N LEU A 58 15.97 -2.14 -9.91
CA LEU A 58 14.97 -2.60 -8.94
C LEU A 58 13.56 -2.07 -9.27
N ASP A 59 13.45 -0.80 -9.69
CA ASP A 59 12.16 -0.20 -10.07
C ASP A 59 11.58 -0.85 -11.32
N GLN A 60 12.43 -1.17 -12.30
CA GLN A 60 12.02 -1.89 -13.51
C GLN A 60 11.57 -3.32 -13.17
N ALA A 61 12.30 -4.01 -12.27
CA ALA A 61 11.91 -5.33 -11.78
C ALA A 61 10.57 -5.31 -11.07
N ALA A 62 10.35 -4.34 -10.16
CA ALA A 62 9.09 -4.18 -9.44
C ALA A 62 7.90 -4.01 -10.40
N ASN A 63 8.03 -3.09 -11.37
CA ASN A 63 6.99 -2.86 -12.39
C ASN A 63 6.74 -4.10 -13.27
N ARG A 64 7.80 -4.77 -13.72
CA ARG A 64 7.69 -6.01 -14.51
C ARG A 64 6.99 -7.12 -13.75
N ILE A 65 7.36 -7.32 -12.47
CA ILE A 65 6.79 -8.36 -11.61
C ILE A 65 5.31 -8.07 -11.36
N LEU A 66 4.97 -6.83 -10.98
CA LEU A 66 3.59 -6.43 -10.75
C LEU A 66 2.74 -6.66 -12.00
N LYS A 67 3.17 -6.12 -13.15
CA LYS A 67 2.48 -6.31 -14.42
C LYS A 67 2.30 -7.78 -14.78
N LYS A 68 3.37 -8.58 -14.69
CA LYS A 68 3.34 -10.01 -15.04
C LYS A 68 2.35 -10.79 -14.18
N LEU A 69 2.33 -10.56 -12.87
CA LEU A 69 1.56 -11.38 -11.94
C LEU A 69 0.13 -10.90 -11.72
N THR A 70 -0.17 -9.65 -12.03
CA THR A 70 -1.49 -9.06 -11.76
C THR A 70 -2.12 -8.35 -12.95
N GLY A 71 -1.36 -8.01 -13.97
CA GLY A 71 -1.79 -7.14 -15.08
C GLY A 71 -1.71 -5.65 -14.75
N LEU A 72 -1.44 -5.26 -13.51
CA LEU A 72 -1.42 -3.85 -13.11
C LEU A 72 -0.23 -3.09 -13.69
N GLU A 73 -0.50 -1.94 -14.31
CA GLU A 73 0.49 -1.03 -14.89
C GLU A 73 0.28 0.40 -14.38
N GLY A 74 1.37 1.17 -14.38
CA GLY A 74 1.32 2.58 -14.00
C GLY A 74 1.10 2.82 -12.51
N VAL A 75 1.28 1.81 -11.68
CA VAL A 75 1.21 1.94 -10.21
C VAL A 75 2.52 2.55 -9.71
N TYR A 76 2.42 3.68 -9.03
CA TYR A 76 3.57 4.25 -8.33
C TYR A 76 3.86 3.43 -7.07
N MET A 77 5.03 2.78 -7.05
CA MET A 77 5.51 2.00 -5.93
C MET A 77 6.72 2.67 -5.28
N GLU A 78 6.79 2.62 -3.98
CA GLU A 78 7.94 3.11 -3.21
C GLU A 78 8.72 1.94 -2.62
N GLN A 79 10.05 2.05 -2.66
CA GLN A 79 10.90 1.09 -1.99
C GLN A 79 10.72 1.19 -0.47
N LEU A 80 10.46 0.06 0.18
CA LEU A 80 10.27 -0.03 1.62
C LEU A 80 11.62 -0.22 2.33
N GLN A 81 12.14 -1.40 2.24
CA GLN A 81 13.45 -1.80 2.80
C GLN A 81 13.92 -3.13 2.21
N THR A 82 15.16 -3.50 2.52
CA THR A 82 15.72 -4.81 2.17
C THR A 82 15.54 -5.81 3.32
N PHE A 83 15.04 -6.99 3.00
CA PHE A 83 14.93 -8.14 3.88
C PHE A 83 16.07 -9.09 3.59
N SER A 84 16.93 -9.29 4.58
CA SER A 84 18.22 -9.96 4.39
C SER A 84 18.51 -11.06 5.40
N ASP A 85 17.50 -11.57 6.10
CA ASP A 85 17.69 -12.72 6.99
C ASP A 85 18.29 -13.89 6.19
N PRO A 86 19.37 -14.53 6.66
CA PRO A 86 19.99 -15.66 5.95
C PRO A 86 19.05 -16.83 5.68
N LEU A 87 18.04 -17.02 6.51
CA LEU A 87 17.11 -18.16 6.45
C LEU A 87 15.73 -17.77 5.90
N ARG A 88 15.57 -16.54 5.35
CA ARG A 88 14.27 -16.08 4.84
C ARG A 88 13.72 -16.90 3.68
N ASP A 89 14.59 -17.42 2.81
CA ASP A 89 14.25 -18.32 1.72
C ASP A 89 14.87 -19.70 2.02
N PRO A 90 14.08 -20.77 2.08
CA PRO A 90 14.59 -22.10 2.43
C PRO A 90 15.34 -22.79 1.29
N VAL A 91 15.34 -22.21 0.08
CA VAL A 91 15.94 -22.84 -1.11
C VAL A 91 17.37 -22.33 -1.32
N GLU A 92 17.54 -21.01 -1.33
CA GLU A 92 18.82 -20.39 -1.64
C GLU A 92 18.96 -19.04 -0.95
N ARG A 93 20.20 -18.65 -0.67
CA ARG A 93 20.52 -17.34 -0.08
C ARG A 93 19.96 -16.22 -0.94
N THR A 94 18.92 -15.58 -0.47
CA THR A 94 18.19 -14.53 -1.18
C THR A 94 18.04 -13.28 -0.33
N LEU A 95 18.35 -12.12 -0.91
CA LEU A 95 17.94 -10.81 -0.40
C LEU A 95 16.66 -10.42 -1.11
N SER A 96 15.70 -9.80 -0.43
CA SER A 96 14.55 -9.22 -1.10
C SER A 96 14.43 -7.72 -0.82
N VAL A 97 14.26 -6.95 -1.88
CA VAL A 97 13.93 -5.54 -1.80
C VAL A 97 12.41 -5.41 -1.93
N ALA A 98 11.77 -4.98 -0.85
CA ALA A 98 10.33 -4.81 -0.83
C ALA A 98 9.93 -3.42 -1.35
N TYR A 99 8.87 -3.40 -2.14
CA TYR A 99 8.16 -2.21 -2.62
C TYR A 99 6.73 -2.21 -2.14
N PHE A 100 6.14 -1.05 -1.92
CA PHE A 100 4.73 -0.96 -1.57
C PHE A 100 4.02 0.16 -2.29
N ALA A 101 2.72 0.00 -2.45
CA ALA A 101 1.82 1.02 -2.98
C ALA A 101 0.47 0.97 -2.26
N LEU A 102 -0.27 2.07 -2.36
CA LEU A 102 -1.66 2.17 -1.96
C LEU A 102 -2.45 2.74 -3.14
N ILE A 103 -3.43 1.98 -3.63
CA ILE A 103 -4.18 2.31 -4.84
C ILE A 103 -5.70 2.32 -4.60
N ASP A 104 -6.42 3.10 -5.39
CA ASP A 104 -7.87 2.96 -5.54
C ASP A 104 -8.17 1.75 -6.44
N ILE A 105 -8.80 0.71 -5.87
CA ILE A 105 -9.08 -0.54 -6.59
C ILE A 105 -9.90 -0.29 -7.86
N HIS A 106 -10.86 0.63 -7.83
CA HIS A 106 -11.74 0.89 -8.97
C HIS A 106 -11.01 1.44 -10.19
N GLN A 107 -9.88 2.13 -10.00
CA GLN A 107 -9.07 2.63 -11.12
C GLN A 107 -8.35 1.51 -11.87
N TYR A 108 -8.12 0.37 -11.22
CA TYR A 108 -7.31 -0.73 -11.74
C TYR A 108 -8.10 -2.03 -11.96
N GLU A 109 -9.39 -2.07 -11.62
CA GLU A 109 -10.22 -3.28 -11.64
C GLU A 109 -10.23 -3.99 -13.00
N LYS A 110 -10.22 -3.21 -14.09
CA LYS A 110 -10.21 -3.74 -15.47
C LYS A 110 -8.86 -4.31 -15.91
N GLN A 111 -7.80 -4.05 -15.17
CA GLN A 111 -6.44 -4.52 -15.50
C GLN A 111 -6.10 -5.86 -14.86
N LEU A 112 -6.83 -6.27 -13.82
CA LEU A 112 -6.51 -7.49 -13.07
C LEU A 112 -6.64 -8.72 -13.98
N SER A 113 -5.50 -9.41 -14.17
CA SER A 113 -5.42 -10.65 -14.93
C SER A 113 -5.84 -11.86 -14.11
N ALA A 114 -6.59 -12.78 -14.72
CA ALA A 114 -6.96 -14.04 -14.11
C ALA A 114 -5.85 -15.11 -14.14
N ASP A 115 -4.74 -14.86 -14.87
CA ASP A 115 -3.73 -15.89 -15.18
C ASP A 115 -2.95 -16.43 -13.97
N TYR A 116 -2.77 -15.60 -12.94
CA TYR A 116 -2.00 -15.94 -11.74
C TYR A 116 -2.81 -15.96 -10.46
N HIS A 117 -4.15 -16.08 -10.56
CA HIS A 117 -5.05 -16.08 -9.41
C HIS A 117 -4.73 -14.94 -8.42
N ALA A 118 -4.69 -13.70 -8.96
CA ALA A 118 -4.52 -12.51 -8.13
C ALA A 118 -5.86 -12.14 -7.49
N GLU A 119 -5.88 -12.03 -6.14
CA GLU A 119 -7.10 -11.76 -5.38
C GLU A 119 -6.90 -10.68 -4.32
N TRP A 120 -7.95 -9.89 -4.07
CA TRP A 120 -8.01 -8.90 -3.01
C TRP A 120 -8.53 -9.49 -1.71
N PHE A 121 -7.73 -9.45 -0.67
CA PHE A 121 -8.12 -9.88 0.68
C PHE A 121 -8.31 -8.68 1.60
N LEU A 122 -9.35 -8.69 2.43
CA LEU A 122 -9.46 -7.73 3.51
C LEU A 122 -8.18 -7.76 4.36
N LEU A 123 -7.56 -6.62 4.60
CA LEU A 123 -6.28 -6.56 5.32
C LEU A 123 -6.36 -7.22 6.71
N LYS A 124 -7.51 -7.13 7.39
CA LYS A 124 -7.79 -7.80 8.68
C LYS A 124 -7.97 -9.33 8.58
N LYS A 125 -8.24 -9.85 7.39
CA LYS A 125 -8.50 -11.28 7.12
C LYS A 125 -7.48 -11.84 6.12
N THR A 126 -6.26 -11.30 6.12
CA THR A 126 -5.17 -11.80 5.29
C THR A 126 -4.90 -13.27 5.63
N PRO A 127 -4.85 -14.16 4.64
CA PRO A 127 -4.51 -15.58 4.86
C PRO A 127 -3.05 -15.71 5.31
N GLU A 128 -2.67 -16.95 5.67
CA GLU A 128 -1.26 -17.27 5.93
C GLU A 128 -0.44 -17.04 4.67
N LEU A 129 0.67 -16.30 4.81
CA LEU A 129 1.60 -16.00 3.73
C LEU A 129 2.85 -16.85 3.83
N ILE A 130 3.44 -17.18 2.68
CA ILE A 130 4.70 -17.92 2.61
C ILE A 130 5.86 -17.10 3.19
N PHE A 131 6.93 -17.79 3.60
CA PHE A 131 8.21 -17.22 4.02
C PHE A 131 8.05 -16.10 5.08
N ASP A 132 8.73 -14.98 4.87
CA ASP A 132 8.67 -13.78 5.69
C ASP A 132 7.72 -12.70 5.14
N HIS A 133 6.83 -13.04 4.19
CA HIS A 133 5.92 -12.09 3.54
C HIS A 133 4.96 -11.41 4.51
N LYS A 134 4.55 -12.10 5.58
CA LYS A 134 3.77 -11.47 6.66
C LYS A 134 4.54 -10.34 7.33
N LYS A 135 5.84 -10.54 7.60
CA LYS A 135 6.71 -9.50 8.17
C LYS A 135 6.87 -8.31 7.22
N MET A 136 7.00 -8.57 5.91
CA MET A 136 7.06 -7.52 4.89
C MET A 136 5.78 -6.69 4.86
N MET A 137 4.62 -7.35 4.85
CA MET A 137 3.30 -6.70 4.88
C MET A 137 3.14 -5.80 6.13
N GLU A 138 3.49 -6.31 7.33
CA GLU A 138 3.39 -5.52 8.56
C GLU A 138 4.32 -4.30 8.56
N MET A 139 5.52 -4.42 8.00
CA MET A 139 6.42 -3.28 7.83
C MET A 139 5.88 -2.25 6.85
N ALA A 140 5.32 -2.69 5.72
CA ALA A 140 4.67 -1.82 4.75
C ALA A 140 3.46 -1.09 5.36
N LYS A 141 2.67 -1.78 6.19
CA LYS A 141 1.54 -1.21 6.93
C LYS A 141 1.99 -0.14 7.92
N LYS A 142 3.10 -0.35 8.64
CA LYS A 142 3.70 0.69 9.51
C LYS A 142 4.14 1.91 8.68
N GLN A 143 4.82 1.70 7.58
CA GLN A 143 5.28 2.78 6.70
C GLN A 143 4.10 3.55 6.09
N LEU A 144 3.04 2.85 5.69
CA LEU A 144 1.82 3.46 5.17
C LEU A 144 1.16 4.37 6.23
N ARG A 145 1.07 3.91 7.49
CA ARG A 145 0.56 4.72 8.61
C ARG A 145 1.39 5.96 8.84
N TYR A 146 2.71 5.81 8.86
CA TYR A 146 3.63 6.93 9.00
C TYR A 146 3.44 7.97 7.89
N LYS A 147 3.34 7.51 6.63
CA LYS A 147 3.09 8.40 5.49
C LYS A 147 1.73 9.07 5.55
N ALA A 148 0.68 8.34 5.94
CA ALA A 148 -0.66 8.87 6.10
C ALA A 148 -0.74 9.98 7.17
N ALA A 149 0.15 9.94 8.14
CA ALA A 149 0.28 10.97 9.16
C ALA A 149 0.98 12.24 8.66
N LEU A 150 1.97 12.09 7.79
CA LEU A 150 2.81 13.19 7.31
C LEU A 150 2.33 13.79 5.99
N HIS A 151 1.64 13.01 5.17
CA HIS A 151 1.30 13.36 3.80
C HIS A 151 -0.19 13.11 3.51
N PRO A 152 -0.81 13.87 2.59
CA PRO A 152 -2.20 13.69 2.22
C PRO A 152 -2.42 12.52 1.27
N ILE A 153 -1.57 11.50 1.32
CA ILE A 153 -1.64 10.35 0.40
C ILE A 153 -3.00 9.68 0.40
N LEU A 154 -3.70 9.70 1.53
CA LEU A 154 -5.02 9.11 1.65
C LEU A 154 -6.09 9.88 0.84
N PHE A 155 -5.89 11.16 0.58
CA PHE A 155 -6.82 11.93 -0.23
C PHE A 155 -6.78 11.58 -1.71
N GLU A 156 -5.69 10.95 -2.17
CA GLU A 156 -5.57 10.48 -3.55
C GLU A 156 -6.43 9.24 -3.82
N LEU A 157 -6.83 8.53 -2.76
CA LEU A 157 -7.76 7.39 -2.82
C LEU A 157 -9.23 7.80 -2.78
N LEU A 158 -9.50 9.06 -2.50
CA LEU A 158 -10.86 9.57 -2.43
C LEU A 158 -11.25 10.24 -3.76
N PRO A 159 -12.54 10.20 -4.12
CA PRO A 159 -13.03 11.01 -5.24
C PRO A 159 -12.66 12.48 -5.07
N ALA A 160 -12.61 13.24 -6.16
CA ALA A 160 -12.32 14.68 -6.13
C ALA A 160 -13.23 15.47 -5.17
N LYS A 161 -14.44 14.93 -4.91
CA LYS A 161 -15.35 15.37 -3.85
C LYS A 161 -15.66 14.16 -2.97
N PHE A 162 -15.49 14.28 -1.68
CA PHE A 162 -15.72 13.22 -0.70
C PHE A 162 -16.45 13.75 0.53
N THR A 163 -17.02 12.87 1.32
CA THR A 163 -17.64 13.18 2.61
C THR A 163 -16.68 12.90 3.76
N ILE A 164 -16.88 13.53 4.92
CA ILE A 164 -16.05 13.24 6.12
C ILE A 164 -16.19 11.76 6.54
N PRO A 165 -17.38 11.12 6.50
CA PRO A 165 -17.48 9.68 6.75
C PRO A 165 -16.61 8.82 5.82
N GLN A 166 -16.52 9.10 4.53
CA GLN A 166 -15.63 8.37 3.61
C GLN A 166 -14.15 8.53 4.00
N LEU A 167 -13.74 9.74 4.34
CA LEU A 167 -12.39 9.98 4.84
C LEU A 167 -12.13 9.23 6.16
N GLN A 168 -13.11 9.21 7.08
CA GLN A 168 -13.01 8.48 8.35
C GLN A 168 -12.82 6.98 8.15
N ILE A 169 -13.62 6.36 7.27
CA ILE A 169 -13.51 4.93 6.93
C ILE A 169 -12.09 4.61 6.46
N LEU A 170 -11.54 5.46 5.59
CA LEU A 170 -10.18 5.26 5.07
C LEU A 170 -9.13 5.33 6.19
N TYR A 171 -9.22 6.32 7.08
CA TYR A 171 -8.32 6.42 8.24
C TYR A 171 -8.48 5.24 9.21
N GLU A 172 -9.71 4.84 9.52
CA GLU A 172 -10.00 3.66 10.36
C GLU A 172 -9.41 2.38 9.76
N GLY A 173 -9.50 2.21 8.44
CA GLY A 173 -8.90 1.08 7.72
C GLY A 173 -7.37 1.05 7.83
N ILE A 174 -6.70 2.19 7.66
CA ILE A 174 -5.23 2.30 7.73
C ILE A 174 -4.73 2.11 9.17
N TYR A 175 -5.38 2.76 10.15
CA TYR A 175 -4.93 2.72 11.55
C TYR A 175 -5.46 1.51 12.32
N ASP A 176 -6.38 0.75 11.74
CA ASP A 176 -7.03 -0.39 12.37
C ASP A 176 -7.69 -0.04 13.72
N THR A 177 -8.33 1.11 13.77
CA THR A 177 -8.90 1.70 14.98
C THR A 177 -10.15 2.46 14.62
N ALA A 178 -11.25 2.23 15.35
CA ALA A 178 -12.45 3.03 15.21
C ALA A 178 -12.25 4.43 15.83
N PHE A 179 -12.74 5.45 15.15
CA PHE A 179 -12.71 6.83 15.63
C PHE A 179 -14.11 7.28 16.05
N ASP A 180 -14.18 8.11 17.10
CA ASP A 180 -15.41 8.81 17.41
C ASP A 180 -15.73 9.83 16.30
N ASN A 181 -16.92 9.73 15.72
CA ASN A 181 -17.32 10.52 14.55
C ASN A 181 -17.27 12.03 14.79
N ARG A 182 -17.63 12.49 16.01
CA ARG A 182 -17.65 13.92 16.34
C ARG A 182 -16.23 14.45 16.49
N ASN A 183 -15.38 13.70 17.20
CA ASN A 183 -13.98 14.08 17.41
C ASN A 183 -13.21 14.04 16.09
N PHE A 184 -13.42 13.02 15.26
CA PHE A 184 -12.81 12.92 13.94
C PHE A 184 -13.20 14.12 13.07
N SER A 185 -14.51 14.37 12.91
CA SER A 185 -15.02 15.50 12.12
C SER A 185 -14.48 16.84 12.61
N ARG A 186 -14.46 17.07 13.92
CA ARG A 186 -13.93 18.30 14.52
C ARG A 186 -12.45 18.49 14.22
N LYS A 187 -11.64 17.43 14.39
CA LYS A 187 -10.20 17.48 14.11
C LYS A 187 -9.92 17.73 12.62
N VAL A 188 -10.63 17.05 11.73
CA VAL A 188 -10.47 17.24 10.27
C VAL A 188 -10.81 18.67 9.89
N LEU A 189 -11.93 19.19 10.37
CA LEU A 189 -12.37 20.55 10.03
C LEU A 189 -11.47 21.63 10.65
N SER A 190 -10.90 21.39 11.84
CA SER A 190 -9.96 22.34 12.46
C SER A 190 -8.62 22.47 11.73
N THR A 191 -8.30 21.56 10.80
CA THR A 191 -7.12 21.70 9.93
C THR A 191 -7.28 22.84 8.91
N GLU A 192 -8.52 23.25 8.64
CA GLU A 192 -8.89 24.22 7.60
C GLU A 192 -8.44 23.85 6.18
N LEU A 193 -8.07 22.59 5.98
CA LEU A 193 -7.59 22.07 4.69
C LEU A 193 -8.72 21.62 3.77
N LEU A 194 -9.97 21.60 4.26
CA LEU A 194 -11.11 21.15 3.50
C LEU A 194 -12.02 22.30 3.06
N ILE A 195 -12.30 22.35 1.76
CA ILE A 195 -13.24 23.28 1.17
C ILE A 195 -14.61 22.62 1.11
N LYS A 196 -15.55 23.10 1.94
CA LYS A 196 -16.94 22.62 1.95
C LYS A 196 -17.64 22.93 0.64
N GLN A 197 -18.36 21.98 0.09
CA GLN A 197 -19.15 22.12 -1.13
C GLN A 197 -20.63 22.40 -0.78
N LYS A 198 -21.38 22.98 -1.73
CA LYS A 198 -22.83 23.21 -1.58
C LYS A 198 -23.65 21.92 -1.65
N GLU A 199 -23.12 20.92 -2.31
CA GLU A 199 -23.75 19.63 -2.55
C GLU A 199 -23.69 18.73 -1.32
N LYS A 200 -24.69 17.83 -1.21
CA LYS A 200 -24.76 16.81 -0.16
C LYS A 200 -24.92 15.42 -0.77
N ASP A 201 -24.27 14.45 -0.17
CA ASP A 201 -24.53 13.04 -0.41
C ASP A 201 -25.82 12.63 0.33
N LYS A 202 -26.89 12.41 -0.46
CA LYS A 202 -28.18 11.93 0.04
C LYS A 202 -28.35 10.41 -0.17
N ALA A 203 -27.49 9.79 -0.97
CA ALA A 203 -27.57 8.36 -1.24
C ALA A 203 -27.10 7.53 -0.06
N ASN A 204 -25.98 7.95 0.58
CA ASN A 204 -25.35 7.22 1.66
C ASN A 204 -25.61 7.82 3.06
N SER A 205 -26.38 8.90 3.16
CA SER A 205 -26.69 9.57 4.43
C SER A 205 -28.14 10.07 4.48
N LYS A 206 -28.92 9.57 5.45
CA LYS A 206 -30.35 9.96 5.64
C LYS A 206 -30.56 11.48 5.77
N LYS A 207 -29.61 12.20 6.41
CA LYS A 207 -29.66 13.66 6.59
C LYS A 207 -28.86 14.41 5.53
N GLY A 208 -28.14 13.70 4.65
CA GLY A 208 -27.22 14.24 3.65
C GLY A 208 -25.90 14.76 4.28
N ALA A 209 -24.78 14.10 3.99
CA ALA A 209 -23.45 14.57 4.37
C ALA A 209 -22.94 15.57 3.33
N PHE A 210 -22.36 16.68 3.76
CA PHE A 210 -21.73 17.63 2.84
C PHE A 210 -20.51 17.02 2.17
N TYR A 211 -20.33 17.32 0.88
CA TYR A 211 -19.08 17.05 0.20
C TYR A 211 -18.01 18.07 0.53
N TYR A 212 -16.77 17.65 0.47
CA TYR A 212 -15.57 18.46 0.68
C TYR A 212 -14.54 18.19 -0.43
N LYS A 213 -13.63 19.13 -0.62
CA LYS A 213 -12.42 18.99 -1.44
C LYS A 213 -11.20 19.34 -0.61
N LEU A 214 -10.06 18.69 -0.88
CA LEU A 214 -8.79 19.10 -0.29
C LEU A 214 -8.32 20.43 -0.91
N ASP A 215 -8.01 21.43 -0.08
CA ASP A 215 -7.31 22.65 -0.50
C ASP A 215 -5.82 22.34 -0.65
N LYS A 216 -5.42 21.99 -1.87
CA LYS A 216 -4.02 21.65 -2.19
C LYS A 216 -3.04 22.81 -1.95
N ARG A 217 -3.49 24.06 -2.00
CA ARG A 217 -2.62 25.25 -1.74
C ARG A 217 -2.34 25.37 -0.26
N LYS A 218 -3.38 25.35 0.57
CA LYS A 218 -3.24 25.38 2.04
C LYS A 218 -2.45 24.18 2.55
N TYR A 219 -2.68 22.99 1.98
CA TYR A 219 -1.95 21.80 2.37
C TYR A 219 -0.44 21.94 2.15
N LYS A 220 0.00 22.43 0.96
CA LYS A 220 1.42 22.68 0.68
C LYS A 220 2.05 23.67 1.65
N ALA A 221 1.27 24.64 2.13
CA ALA A 221 1.74 25.64 3.10
C ALA A 221 1.78 25.11 4.55
N ASN A 222 0.99 24.09 4.88
CA ASN A 222 0.87 23.55 6.24
C ASN A 222 0.75 22.01 6.22
N PHE A 223 1.80 21.31 5.76
CA PHE A 223 1.84 19.83 5.71
C PHE A 223 1.82 19.21 7.11
N GLN A 224 2.20 19.92 8.16
CA GLN A 224 2.19 19.43 9.54
C GLN A 224 0.78 19.39 10.16
N ALA A 225 -0.23 19.95 9.50
CA ALA A 225 -1.59 19.97 10.03
C ALA A 225 -2.16 18.58 10.36
N PHE A 226 -1.64 17.52 9.67
CA PHE A 226 -2.03 16.13 9.91
C PHE A 226 -1.22 15.43 11.02
N LEU A 227 -0.10 15.97 11.45
CA LEU A 227 0.69 15.37 12.55
C LEU A 227 -0.12 15.28 13.84
N ASN A 228 -0.98 16.26 14.10
CA ASN A 228 -1.87 16.27 15.26
C ASN A 228 -3.07 15.32 15.13
N PHE A 229 -3.18 14.63 13.99
CA PHE A 229 -4.29 13.73 13.69
C PHE A 229 -4.07 12.31 14.20
N ILE A 230 -2.83 11.98 14.53
CA ILE A 230 -2.43 10.64 14.93
C ILE A 230 -2.96 10.37 16.34
N PRO A 231 -3.81 9.35 16.52
CA PRO A 231 -4.16 8.90 17.85
C PRO A 231 -2.96 8.16 18.42
N ASN A 232 -2.15 8.82 19.21
CA ASN A 232 -0.98 8.27 19.89
C ASN A 232 0.25 8.04 18.97
N PRO A 233 1.14 9.06 18.81
CA PRO A 233 2.37 8.94 18.02
C PRO A 233 3.29 7.81 18.48
N ASP A 234 3.26 7.43 19.76
CA ASP A 234 4.10 6.37 20.32
C ASP A 234 3.77 4.98 19.74
N LYS A 235 2.55 4.76 19.24
CA LYS A 235 2.16 3.53 18.53
C LYS A 235 2.64 3.44 17.08
N LEU A 236 3.18 4.52 16.52
CA LEU A 236 3.74 4.53 15.17
C LEU A 236 5.21 4.14 15.14
N LEU A 237 5.90 4.27 16.27
CA LEU A 237 7.33 4.01 16.40
C LEU A 237 7.63 2.60 16.92
N LEU A 238 6.64 1.86 17.36
CA LEU A 238 6.70 0.45 17.77
C LEU A 238 6.11 -0.44 16.69
#